data_231593eef336d2f1be43d6a29331b573
#
_entry.id   231593eef336d2f1be43d6a29331b573
#
_cell.length_a   1.000
_cell.length_b   1.000
_cell.length_c   1.000
_cell.angle_alpha   90.00
_cell.angle_beta   90.00
_cell.angle_gamma   90.00
#
_symmetry.space_group_name_H-M   'P 1'
#
loop_
_entity.id
_entity.type
_entity.pdbx_description
1 polymer ?
#
loop_
_entity_poly.entity_id
_entity_poly.type
_entity_poly.pdbx_seq_one_letter_code
_entity_poly.pdbx_strand_id
1 'polypeptide(L)'
;DLKDILASPEEPAAPIAVGRRSVTRAGEALDADSEKHVHHYPAADLLGKMMIPIIIDVQAKSVDELGGLVRHGGEEYLYVLRGSMELHSDLYAPLPLGPGDSVYFDSGMAHGYVRTSEEPCSVLAVCAGQGIQQLADTAAKRQRLSQEAELPE
;
A
#
# COMPACT_ATOMS: atom_id res chain seq x y z
N ASP A 1 26.92 13.47 7.01
CA ASP A 1 25.98 12.88 7.97
C ASP A 1 24.69 12.53 7.25
N LEU A 2 24.04 11.43 7.62
CA LEU A 2 22.77 10.99 7.01
C LEU A 2 21.69 12.06 7.13
N LYS A 3 21.74 12.88 8.16
CA LYS A 3 20.84 14.02 8.38
C LYS A 3 21.01 15.12 7.32
N ASP A 4 22.22 15.31 6.83
CA ASP A 4 22.52 16.34 5.82
C ASP A 4 22.03 15.92 4.42
N ILE A 5 21.90 14.63 4.17
CA ILE A 5 21.38 14.06 2.92
C ILE A 5 19.85 14.10 2.88
N LEU A 6 19.21 14.08 4.03
CA LEU A 6 17.73 14.06 4.15
C LEU A 6 17.13 15.46 4.37
N ALA A 7 17.95 16.47 4.63
CA ALA A 7 17.50 17.85 4.82
C ALA A 7 17.45 18.58 3.47
N SER A 8 16.28 18.77 2.93
CA SER A 8 16.06 19.75 1.84
C SER A 8 15.90 21.14 2.46
N PRO A 9 16.70 22.14 2.03
CA PRO A 9 16.72 23.45 2.69
C PRO A 9 15.51 24.36 2.47
N GLU A 10 14.49 23.94 1.74
CA GLU A 10 13.38 24.79 1.31
C GLU A 10 11.97 24.28 1.70
N GLU A 11 11.84 23.19 2.47
CA GLU A 11 10.53 22.81 2.96
C GLU A 11 10.16 23.58 4.24
N PRO A 12 8.96 24.23 4.29
CA PRO A 12 8.49 24.79 5.54
C PRO A 12 8.43 23.68 6.57
N ALA A 13 9.00 23.89 7.74
CA ALA A 13 9.03 22.93 8.83
C ALA A 13 7.61 22.43 9.09
N ALA A 14 7.33 21.15 8.76
CA ALA A 14 6.08 20.50 9.11
C ALA A 14 5.91 20.60 10.64
N PRO A 15 4.69 20.85 11.17
CA PRO A 15 4.47 20.86 12.59
C PRO A 15 5.00 19.55 13.18
N ILE A 16 5.93 19.66 14.14
CA ILE A 16 6.55 18.50 14.79
C ILE A 16 5.45 17.79 15.59
N ALA A 17 4.95 16.67 15.06
CA ALA A 17 4.13 15.76 15.84
C ALA A 17 5.06 15.02 16.81
N VAL A 18 5.04 15.42 18.09
CA VAL A 18 5.94 14.88 19.10
C VAL A 18 5.33 13.66 19.78
N GLY A 19 5.95 12.50 19.54
CA GLY A 19 5.72 11.30 20.34
C GLY A 19 4.44 10.52 20.08
N ARG A 20 3.68 10.83 19.03
CA ARG A 20 2.51 9.98 18.70
C ARG A 20 2.97 8.62 18.19
N ARG A 21 2.21 7.59 18.49
CA ARG A 21 2.44 6.24 17.99
C ARG A 21 1.14 5.50 17.78
N SER A 22 1.17 4.49 16.90
CA SER A 22 0.10 3.52 16.75
C SER A 22 0.70 2.12 16.83
N VAL A 23 0.05 1.23 17.54
CA VAL A 23 0.44 -0.17 17.66
C VAL A 23 -0.66 -1.04 17.09
N THR A 24 -0.34 -1.84 16.08
CA THR A 24 -1.25 -2.81 15.48
C THR A 24 -0.72 -4.21 15.76
N ARG A 25 -1.45 -4.99 16.54
CA ARG A 25 -1.08 -6.37 16.82
C ARG A 25 -1.43 -7.27 15.62
N ALA A 26 -0.80 -8.44 15.56
CA ALA A 26 -1.11 -9.42 14.53
C ALA A 26 -2.62 -9.72 14.46
N GLY A 27 -3.19 -9.68 13.26
CA GLY A 27 -4.61 -9.88 13.02
C GLY A 27 -5.54 -8.70 13.30
N GLU A 28 -5.03 -7.56 13.77
CA GLU A 28 -5.83 -6.38 14.14
C GLU A 28 -5.77 -5.23 13.10
N ALA A 29 -5.08 -5.42 11.98
CA ALA A 29 -5.07 -4.44 10.92
C ALA A 29 -6.48 -4.27 10.33
N LEU A 30 -6.79 -3.04 9.90
CA LEU A 30 -8.05 -2.76 9.21
C LEU A 30 -8.01 -3.39 7.82
N ASP A 31 -8.94 -4.31 7.56
CA ASP A 31 -9.03 -4.98 6.27
C ASP A 31 -9.88 -4.18 5.29
N ALA A 32 -9.42 -4.09 4.06
CA ALA A 32 -10.18 -3.56 2.94
C ALA A 32 -10.05 -4.52 1.77
N ASP A 33 -11.14 -5.20 1.44
CA ASP A 33 -11.19 -6.07 0.28
C ASP A 33 -11.36 -5.25 -0.99
N SER A 34 -10.47 -5.47 -1.94
CA SER A 34 -10.77 -5.18 -3.33
C SER A 34 -11.06 -6.50 -4.05
N GLU A 35 -11.76 -6.46 -5.16
CA GLU A 35 -12.02 -7.66 -5.97
C GLU A 35 -10.73 -8.38 -6.42
N LYS A 36 -9.59 -7.72 -6.29
CA LYS A 36 -8.29 -8.11 -6.85
C LYS A 36 -7.26 -8.52 -5.82
N HIS A 37 -7.31 -7.89 -4.65
CA HIS A 37 -6.36 -8.12 -3.56
C HIS A 37 -7.04 -7.86 -2.22
N VAL A 38 -6.49 -8.43 -1.16
CA VAL A 38 -6.87 -8.09 0.21
C VAL A 38 -5.82 -7.14 0.77
N HIS A 39 -6.25 -5.98 1.20
CA HIS A 39 -5.41 -4.95 1.82
C HIS A 39 -5.62 -4.94 3.32
N HIS A 40 -4.52 -4.99 4.08
CA HIS A 40 -4.52 -4.86 5.52
C HIS A 40 -3.79 -3.57 5.89
N TYR A 41 -4.47 -2.67 6.58
CA TYR A 41 -3.93 -1.36 6.97
C TYR A 41 -3.55 -1.34 8.45
N PRO A 42 -2.26 -1.51 8.80
CA PRO A 42 -1.80 -1.19 10.15
C PRO A 42 -1.85 0.32 10.39
N ALA A 43 -1.83 0.74 11.64
CA ALA A 43 -1.89 2.15 12.03
C ALA A 43 -3.09 2.93 11.45
N ALA A 44 -4.21 2.27 11.23
CA ALA A 44 -5.41 2.89 10.64
C ALA A 44 -6.04 3.96 11.56
N ASP A 45 -5.79 3.90 12.85
CA ASP A 45 -6.24 4.86 13.87
C ASP A 45 -5.45 6.19 13.86
N LEU A 46 -4.31 6.24 13.19
CA LEU A 46 -3.45 7.41 13.18
C LEU A 46 -3.76 8.30 11.97
N LEU A 47 -4.25 9.51 12.23
CA LEU A 47 -4.56 10.50 11.19
C LEU A 47 -3.30 11.29 10.79
N GLY A 48 -3.31 11.85 9.59
CA GLY A 48 -2.23 12.71 9.10
C GLY A 48 -0.89 12.02 8.93
N LYS A 49 -0.89 10.72 8.58
CA LYS A 49 0.33 9.98 8.27
C LYS A 49 0.98 10.52 7.00
N MET A 50 2.31 10.64 6.99
CA MET A 50 3.09 11.00 5.81
C MET A 50 3.34 9.79 4.89
N MET A 51 3.19 8.58 5.40
CA MET A 51 3.29 7.34 4.65
C MET A 51 2.17 6.38 5.07
N ILE A 52 1.74 5.54 4.16
CA ILE A 52 0.71 4.54 4.39
C ILE A 52 1.34 3.15 4.25
N PRO A 53 1.56 2.43 5.34
CA PRO A 53 1.93 1.03 5.27
C PRO A 53 0.71 0.18 4.93
N ILE A 54 0.89 -0.81 4.07
CA ILE A 54 -0.17 -1.73 3.64
C ILE A 54 0.44 -3.12 3.55
N ILE A 55 -0.20 -4.11 4.14
CA ILE A 55 0.09 -5.51 3.84
C ILE A 55 -0.92 -5.95 2.77
N ILE A 56 -0.43 -6.45 1.65
CA ILE A 56 -1.26 -6.85 0.52
C ILE A 56 -1.14 -8.34 0.30
N ASP A 57 -2.27 -9.04 0.34
CA ASP A 57 -2.37 -10.42 -0.15
C ASP A 57 -2.67 -10.36 -1.65
N VAL A 58 -1.68 -10.70 -2.46
CA VAL A 58 -1.76 -10.62 -3.91
C VAL A 58 -2.52 -11.84 -4.43
N GLN A 59 -3.73 -11.65 -4.93
CA GLN A 59 -4.62 -12.71 -5.37
C GLN A 59 -4.73 -12.84 -6.89
N ALA A 60 -4.75 -11.71 -7.62
CA ALA A 60 -4.83 -11.72 -9.07
C ALA A 60 -3.68 -12.49 -9.70
N LYS A 61 -3.98 -13.37 -10.65
CA LYS A 61 -3.02 -14.24 -11.34
C LYS A 61 -2.69 -13.77 -12.76
N SER A 62 -3.35 -12.71 -13.22
CA SER A 62 -3.12 -12.11 -14.54
C SER A 62 -3.50 -10.63 -14.51
N VAL A 63 -3.01 -9.89 -15.51
CA VAL A 63 -3.38 -8.47 -15.70
C VAL A 63 -4.88 -8.35 -16.04
N ASP A 64 -5.45 -9.33 -16.73
CA ASP A 64 -6.89 -9.37 -17.03
C ASP A 64 -7.73 -9.46 -15.75
N GLU A 65 -7.33 -10.28 -14.79
CA GLU A 65 -7.97 -10.34 -13.47
C GLU A 65 -7.87 -9.03 -12.69
N LEU A 66 -6.80 -8.24 -12.90
CA LEU A 66 -6.66 -6.91 -12.31
C LEU A 66 -7.67 -5.90 -12.87
N GLY A 67 -8.19 -6.12 -14.08
CA GLY A 67 -9.02 -5.15 -14.78
C GLY A 67 -8.27 -3.92 -15.24
N GLY A 68 -6.94 -4.02 -15.39
CA GLY A 68 -6.04 -2.98 -15.83
C GLY A 68 -5.06 -2.51 -14.76
N LEU A 69 -4.12 -1.68 -15.17
CA LEU A 69 -3.15 -1.05 -14.30
C LEU A 69 -3.71 0.25 -13.71
N VAL A 70 -3.25 0.63 -12.52
CA VAL A 70 -3.69 1.82 -11.81
C VAL A 70 -2.55 2.80 -11.58
N ARG A 71 -2.89 4.08 -11.49
CA ARG A 71 -1.98 5.18 -11.14
C ARG A 71 -2.49 5.88 -9.89
N HIS A 72 -1.56 6.33 -9.08
CA HIS A 72 -1.86 7.28 -8.01
C HIS A 72 -0.65 8.20 -7.77
N GLY A 73 -0.86 9.27 -7.01
CA GLY A 73 0.23 10.20 -6.68
C GLY A 73 1.24 9.59 -5.72
N GLY A 74 2.45 10.13 -5.73
CA GLY A 74 3.50 9.79 -4.79
C GLY A 74 4.40 8.65 -5.24
N GLU A 75 4.97 7.99 -4.28
CA GLU A 75 5.96 6.93 -4.44
C GLU A 75 5.55 5.72 -3.63
N GLU A 76 6.05 4.55 -4.00
CA GLU A 76 5.75 3.30 -3.34
C GLU A 76 7.02 2.47 -3.17
N TYR A 77 7.20 1.92 -1.99
CA TYR A 77 8.18 0.87 -1.70
C TYR A 77 7.45 -0.43 -1.44
N LEU A 78 7.89 -1.50 -2.09
CA LEU A 78 7.28 -2.82 -2.01
C LEU A 78 8.34 -3.84 -1.63
N TYR A 79 8.04 -4.66 -0.64
CA TYR A 79 8.89 -5.76 -0.17
C TYR A 79 8.09 -7.05 -0.12
N VAL A 80 8.57 -8.09 -0.78
CA VAL A 80 7.91 -9.41 -0.80
C VAL A 80 8.20 -10.16 0.50
N LEU A 81 7.15 -10.46 1.26
CA LEU A 81 7.23 -11.21 2.52
C LEU A 81 7.15 -12.71 2.29
N ARG A 82 6.29 -13.14 1.36
CA ARG A 82 5.97 -14.55 1.11
C ARG A 82 5.46 -14.73 -0.31
N GLY A 83 5.72 -15.91 -0.89
CA GLY A 83 5.28 -16.21 -2.24
C GLY A 83 6.05 -15.43 -3.29
N SER A 84 5.58 -15.47 -4.53
CA SER A 84 6.19 -14.80 -5.67
C SER A 84 5.17 -14.03 -6.48
N MET A 85 5.61 -12.94 -7.07
CA MET A 85 4.79 -12.05 -7.87
C MET A 85 5.56 -11.45 -9.05
N GLU A 86 4.84 -10.79 -9.94
CA GLU A 86 5.38 -9.87 -10.93
C GLU A 86 4.77 -8.48 -10.73
N LEU A 87 5.62 -7.46 -10.78
CA LEU A 87 5.18 -6.07 -10.90
C LEU A 87 5.03 -5.75 -12.40
N HIS A 88 3.82 -5.48 -12.82
CA HIS A 88 3.48 -5.02 -14.16
C HIS A 88 3.38 -3.50 -14.19
N SER A 89 3.87 -2.88 -15.24
CA SER A 89 3.79 -1.44 -15.45
C SER A 89 3.69 -1.10 -16.93
N ASP A 90 3.38 0.17 -17.21
CA ASP A 90 3.34 0.69 -18.59
C ASP A 90 4.74 1.10 -19.12
N LEU A 91 5.75 1.19 -18.25
CA LEU A 91 7.09 1.66 -18.64
C LEU A 91 8.16 0.56 -18.71
N TYR A 92 7.97 -0.54 -18.00
CA TYR A 92 8.96 -1.61 -17.90
C TYR A 92 8.33 -2.97 -18.23
N ALA A 93 9.16 -3.90 -18.66
CA ALA A 93 8.77 -5.30 -18.74
C ALA A 93 8.37 -5.84 -17.35
N PRO A 94 7.49 -6.84 -17.27
CA PRO A 94 7.11 -7.45 -16.00
C PRO A 94 8.34 -7.82 -15.17
N LEU A 95 8.36 -7.37 -13.91
CA LEU A 95 9.46 -7.60 -12.97
C LEU A 95 9.11 -8.75 -12.03
N PRO A 96 9.77 -9.92 -12.12
CA PRO A 96 9.57 -10.99 -11.17
C PRO A 96 10.24 -10.66 -9.84
N LEU A 97 9.51 -10.89 -8.74
CA LEU A 97 9.95 -10.66 -7.37
C LEU A 97 9.60 -11.87 -6.51
N GLY A 98 10.57 -12.34 -5.73
CA GLY A 98 10.40 -13.40 -4.74
C GLY A 98 10.65 -12.90 -3.31
N PRO A 99 10.51 -13.78 -2.29
CA PRO A 99 10.68 -13.40 -0.89
C PRO A 99 12.02 -12.71 -0.64
N GLY A 100 11.97 -11.54 0.03
CA GLY A 100 13.14 -10.71 0.31
C GLY A 100 13.52 -9.74 -0.79
N ASP A 101 12.94 -9.84 -1.98
CA ASP A 101 13.11 -8.85 -3.03
C ASP A 101 12.27 -7.61 -2.75
N SER A 102 12.75 -6.47 -3.21
CA SER A 102 12.04 -5.21 -3.05
C SER A 102 12.20 -4.31 -4.27
N VAL A 103 11.30 -3.37 -4.42
CA VAL A 103 11.34 -2.36 -5.48
C VAL A 103 10.79 -1.04 -4.95
N TYR A 104 11.40 0.04 -5.39
CA TYR A 104 10.94 1.41 -5.17
C TYR A 104 10.57 2.03 -6.51
N PHE A 105 9.38 2.60 -6.62
CA PHE A 105 8.92 3.16 -7.88
C PHE A 105 7.98 4.36 -7.70
N ASP A 106 7.90 5.17 -8.74
CA ASP A 106 6.94 6.27 -8.81
C ASP A 106 5.54 5.74 -9.09
N SER A 107 4.59 6.05 -8.23
CA SER A 107 3.22 5.55 -8.33
C SER A 107 2.41 6.19 -9.46
N GLY A 108 2.92 7.25 -10.07
CA GLY A 108 2.39 7.83 -11.31
C GLY A 108 2.61 6.96 -12.54
N MET A 109 3.52 6.01 -12.47
CA MET A 109 3.64 4.91 -13.43
C MET A 109 2.47 3.95 -13.23
N ALA A 110 1.71 3.65 -14.29
CA ALA A 110 0.63 2.67 -14.19
C ALA A 110 1.20 1.31 -13.78
N HIS A 111 0.64 0.69 -12.75
CA HIS A 111 1.19 -0.51 -12.16
C HIS A 111 0.12 -1.46 -11.64
N GLY A 112 0.51 -2.71 -11.43
CA GLY A 112 -0.33 -3.75 -10.85
C GLY A 112 0.50 -4.96 -10.44
N TYR A 113 0.01 -5.72 -9.47
CA TYR A 113 0.67 -6.90 -8.92
C TYR A 113 -0.04 -8.16 -9.36
N VAL A 114 0.72 -9.13 -9.84
CA VAL A 114 0.23 -10.43 -10.29
C VAL A 114 0.96 -11.52 -9.51
N ARG A 115 0.19 -12.41 -8.88
CA ARG A 115 0.76 -13.56 -8.19
C ARG A 115 1.23 -14.59 -9.20
N THR A 116 2.45 -15.06 -9.05
CA THR A 116 3.05 -16.10 -9.90
C THR A 116 3.24 -17.43 -9.17
N SER A 117 3.27 -17.43 -7.83
CA SER A 117 3.34 -18.66 -7.03
C SER A 117 1.98 -19.30 -6.83
N GLU A 118 1.94 -20.62 -6.67
CA GLU A 118 0.74 -21.34 -6.20
C GLU A 118 0.46 -21.07 -4.72
N GLU A 119 1.52 -20.96 -3.92
CA GLU A 119 1.41 -20.55 -2.53
C GLU A 119 0.94 -19.10 -2.40
N PRO A 120 0.33 -18.73 -1.27
CA PRO A 120 -0.09 -17.36 -1.01
C PRO A 120 1.08 -16.37 -1.16
N CYS A 121 0.81 -15.23 -1.74
CA CYS A 121 1.76 -14.14 -1.90
C CYS A 121 1.35 -12.95 -1.05
N SER A 122 2.25 -12.53 -0.17
CA SER A 122 2.05 -11.40 0.72
C SER A 122 3.20 -10.42 0.59
N VAL A 123 2.89 -9.15 0.50
CA VAL A 123 3.86 -8.06 0.35
C VAL A 123 3.59 -6.95 1.34
N LEU A 124 4.67 -6.29 1.77
CA LEU A 124 4.58 -5.01 2.46
C LEU A 124 4.75 -3.90 1.44
N ALA A 125 3.76 -3.04 1.31
CA ALA A 125 3.85 -1.82 0.54
C ALA A 125 3.85 -0.61 1.48
N VAL A 126 4.66 0.39 1.17
CA VAL A 126 4.64 1.69 1.84
C VAL A 126 4.45 2.74 0.77
N CYS A 127 3.31 3.43 0.83
CA CYS A 127 2.97 4.51 -0.08
C CYS A 127 3.16 5.85 0.60
N ALA A 128 3.79 6.80 -0.07
CA ALA A 128 4.02 8.15 0.43
C ALA A 128 3.81 9.18 -0.67
N GLY A 129 3.41 10.39 -0.28
CA GLY A 129 3.22 11.51 -1.20
C GLY A 129 1.86 12.18 -1.06
N GLN A 130 1.66 13.25 -1.82
CA GLN A 130 0.41 14.01 -1.79
C GLN A 130 -0.76 13.19 -2.34
N GLY A 131 -1.91 13.27 -1.70
CA GLY A 131 -3.15 12.61 -2.10
C GLY A 131 -3.28 11.14 -1.69
N ILE A 132 -2.22 10.52 -1.19
CA ILE A 132 -2.26 9.11 -0.82
C ILE A 132 -3.16 8.85 0.38
N GLN A 133 -3.27 9.79 1.30
CA GLN A 133 -4.12 9.70 2.47
C GLN A 133 -5.60 9.58 2.11
N GLN A 134 -6.02 10.22 1.04
CA GLN A 134 -7.39 10.15 0.55
C GLN A 134 -7.79 8.75 0.10
N LEU A 135 -6.84 7.95 -0.39
CA LEU A 135 -7.10 6.55 -0.76
C LEU A 135 -7.38 5.69 0.46
N ALA A 136 -6.58 5.82 1.52
CA ALA A 136 -6.78 5.10 2.77
C ALA A 136 -8.07 5.53 3.48
N ASP A 137 -8.35 6.83 3.52
CA ASP A 137 -9.55 7.38 4.11
C ASP A 137 -10.82 6.96 3.33
N THR A 138 -10.73 6.90 2.00
CA THR A 138 -11.83 6.43 1.15
C THR A 138 -12.10 4.94 1.36
N ALA A 139 -11.07 4.11 1.47
CA ALA A 139 -11.21 2.70 1.75
C ALA A 139 -11.85 2.46 3.13
N ALA A 140 -11.37 3.16 4.16
CA ALA A 140 -11.92 3.08 5.51
C ALA A 140 -13.40 3.54 5.57
N LYS A 141 -13.73 4.59 4.83
CA LYS A 141 -15.11 5.09 4.75
C LYS A 141 -16.05 4.11 4.04
N ARG A 142 -15.62 3.50 2.95
CA ARG A 142 -16.39 2.47 2.25
C ARG A 142 -16.67 1.27 3.14
N GLN A 143 -15.68 0.83 3.92
CA GLN A 143 -15.82 -0.30 4.83
C GLN A 143 -16.83 0.01 5.95
N ARG A 144 -16.79 1.21 6.55
CA ARG A 144 -17.78 1.63 7.56
C ARG A 144 -19.20 1.61 7.00
N LEU A 145 -19.40 2.14 5.81
CA LEU A 145 -20.72 2.16 5.15
C LEU A 145 -21.23 0.74 4.84
N SER A 146 -20.35 -0.18 4.47
CA SER A 146 -20.71 -1.59 4.25
C SER A 146 -21.12 -2.28 5.54
N GLN A 147 -20.40 -2.03 6.63
CA GLN A 147 -20.72 -2.60 7.96
C GLN A 147 -22.03 -2.06 8.52
N GLU A 148 -22.31 -0.77 8.33
CA GLU A 148 -23.58 -0.15 8.74
C GLU A 148 -24.77 -0.69 7.94
N ALA A 149 -24.59 -1.05 6.68
CA ALA A 149 -25.63 -1.63 5.83
C ALA A 149 -25.95 -3.10 6.15
N GLU A 150 -25.06 -3.80 6.85
CA GLU A 150 -25.21 -5.21 7.26
C GLU A 150 -25.79 -5.38 8.66
N LEU A 151 -26.01 -4.30 9.41
CA LEU A 151 -26.65 -4.37 10.72
C LEU A 151 -28.16 -4.60 10.56
N PRO A 152 -28.73 -5.70 11.11
CA PRO A 152 -30.17 -5.92 11.10
C PRO A 152 -30.88 -4.89 11.96
N GLU A 153 -32.07 -4.43 11.51
CA GLU A 153 -32.97 -3.59 12.29
C GLU A 153 -33.44 -4.29 13.59
#